data_784c04b507b816fcd5e51c357a1e26da
#
_entry.id   784c04b507b816fcd5e51c357a1e26da
#
_cell.length_a   1.000
_cell.length_b   1.000
_cell.length_c   1.000
_cell.angle_alpha   90.00
_cell.angle_beta   90.00
_cell.angle_gamma   90.00
#
_symmetry.space_group_name_H-M   'P 1'
#
loop_
_entity.id
_entity.type
_entity.pdbx_description
1 polymer ?
#
loop_
_entity_poly.entity_id
_entity_poly.type
_entity_poly.pdbx_seq_one_letter_code
_entity_poly.pdbx_strand_id
1 'polypeptide(L)'
;MSAGRLARLGLATRAKLADLGRGARLFKRLLQLSGPTLRCFSLVRDQVHFLGNYSLAIIAVSGLFVGFVLGLQGYYTLQRYGSSEALGLLVALSLVRELGPVVTALMFAGRAGTSLTAEIGLMKAGEQLSAMEMMAVDPVRRILAPRFWGGLIAMPLLAAVFSAVGILGGYVVGVLMIGVDPGAFWSQMQGGVDVWKDVGNGIVKSIVFGITVTFVALYQGFEAQPTPEGVSRATTRTVVVASLAVLGLDFILTALMFSL
;
A
#
# COMPACT_ATOMS: atom_id res chain seq x y z
N MET A 1 12.30 -44.17 -0.60
CA MET A 1 11.26 -43.10 -0.45
C MET A 1 11.83 -41.70 -0.20
N SER A 2 13.07 -41.49 0.19
CA SER A 2 13.68 -40.17 0.46
C SER A 2 14.12 -39.40 -0.79
N ALA A 3 14.66 -40.05 -1.80
CA ALA A 3 15.15 -39.39 -3.02
C ALA A 3 14.05 -38.60 -3.79
N GLY A 4 12.83 -39.07 -3.78
CA GLY A 4 11.70 -38.38 -4.43
C GLY A 4 11.26 -37.09 -3.71
N ARG A 5 11.44 -36.98 -2.41
CA ARG A 5 11.13 -35.77 -1.64
C ARG A 5 12.18 -34.67 -1.87
N LEU A 6 13.45 -35.03 -1.90
CA LEU A 6 14.54 -34.10 -2.21
C LEU A 6 14.44 -33.56 -3.63
N ALA A 7 14.14 -34.40 -4.61
CA ALA A 7 13.93 -33.97 -5.98
C ALA A 7 12.72 -33.01 -6.11
N ARG A 8 11.60 -33.29 -5.43
CA ARG A 8 10.44 -32.37 -5.39
C ARG A 8 10.74 -31.05 -4.74
N LEU A 9 11.52 -31.04 -3.63
CA LEU A 9 11.99 -29.81 -2.98
C LEU A 9 12.89 -29.02 -3.93
N GLY A 10 13.82 -29.66 -4.61
CA GLY A 10 14.70 -29.00 -5.58
C GLY A 10 13.93 -28.38 -6.76
N LEU A 11 12.91 -29.06 -7.29
CA LEU A 11 12.05 -28.53 -8.35
C LEU A 11 11.21 -27.34 -7.86
N ALA A 12 10.64 -27.44 -6.65
CA ALA A 12 9.87 -26.35 -6.07
C ALA A 12 10.73 -25.09 -5.80
N THR A 13 11.97 -25.28 -5.33
CA THR A 13 12.91 -24.17 -5.11
C THR A 13 13.34 -23.53 -6.44
N ARG A 14 13.65 -24.32 -7.47
CA ARG A 14 13.93 -23.80 -8.81
C ARG A 14 12.77 -23.02 -9.39
N ALA A 15 11.53 -23.51 -9.24
CA ALA A 15 10.34 -22.80 -9.70
C ALA A 15 10.19 -21.45 -9.01
N LYS A 16 10.35 -21.38 -7.69
CA LYS A 16 10.30 -20.12 -6.92
C LYS A 16 11.42 -19.14 -7.32
N LEU A 17 12.64 -19.63 -7.53
CA LEU A 17 13.76 -18.80 -8.01
C LEU A 17 13.51 -18.27 -9.43
N ALA A 18 12.94 -19.09 -10.31
CA ALA A 18 12.55 -18.67 -11.64
C ALA A 18 11.44 -17.61 -11.62
N ASP A 19 10.46 -17.74 -10.70
CA ASP A 19 9.42 -16.73 -10.48
C ASP A 19 10.01 -15.41 -10.02
N LEU A 20 10.90 -15.43 -9.03
CA LEU A 20 11.61 -14.23 -8.56
C LEU A 20 12.44 -13.59 -9.69
N GLY A 21 13.11 -14.40 -10.51
CA GLY A 21 13.87 -13.92 -11.65
C GLY A 21 13.00 -13.27 -12.74
N ARG A 22 11.78 -13.80 -12.98
CA ARG A 22 10.80 -13.17 -13.88
C ARG A 22 10.30 -11.84 -13.31
N GLY A 23 9.97 -11.81 -12.02
CA GLY A 23 9.59 -10.59 -11.32
C GLY A 23 10.66 -9.50 -11.41
N ALA A 24 11.92 -9.85 -11.10
CA ALA A 24 13.03 -8.90 -11.17
C ALA A 24 13.25 -8.34 -12.60
N ARG A 25 13.11 -9.17 -13.63
CA ARG A 25 13.19 -8.72 -15.03
C ARG A 25 12.04 -7.79 -15.41
N LEU A 26 10.82 -8.10 -14.99
CA LEU A 26 9.67 -7.23 -15.22
C LEU A 26 9.84 -5.89 -14.50
N PHE A 27 10.30 -5.89 -13.26
CA PHE A 27 10.58 -4.67 -12.49
C PHE A 27 11.64 -3.79 -13.16
N LYS A 28 12.76 -4.40 -13.58
CA LYS A 28 13.81 -3.69 -14.33
C LYS A 28 13.25 -3.08 -15.61
N ARG A 29 12.43 -3.82 -16.37
CA ARG A 29 11.81 -3.33 -17.61
C ARG A 29 10.83 -2.19 -17.34
N LEU A 30 10.03 -2.28 -16.27
CA LEU A 30 9.16 -1.19 -15.83
C LEU A 30 9.93 0.09 -15.54
N LEU A 31 11.03 -0.02 -14.80
CA LEU A 31 11.88 1.14 -14.48
C LEU A 31 12.54 1.75 -15.74
N GLN A 32 13.03 0.91 -16.65
CA GLN A 32 13.62 1.40 -17.91
C GLN A 32 12.64 2.13 -18.81
N LEU A 33 11.37 1.68 -18.84
CA LEU A 33 10.32 2.26 -19.65
C LEU A 33 9.57 3.41 -18.95
N SER A 34 9.94 3.73 -17.71
CA SER A 34 9.31 4.80 -16.92
C SER A 34 9.55 6.19 -17.51
N GLY A 35 10.73 6.47 -18.06
CA GLY A 35 11.06 7.77 -18.62
C GLY A 35 10.10 8.26 -19.73
N PRO A 36 9.84 7.45 -20.76
CA PRO A 36 8.85 7.78 -21.79
C PRO A 36 7.40 7.85 -21.27
N THR A 37 7.06 7.05 -20.24
CA THR A 37 5.71 6.99 -19.67
C THR A 37 5.39 8.26 -18.90
N LEU A 38 6.33 8.82 -18.16
CA LEU A 38 6.16 10.10 -17.44
C LEU A 38 5.93 11.29 -18.37
N ARG A 39 6.39 11.23 -19.62
CA ARG A 39 6.07 12.26 -20.64
C ARG A 39 4.59 12.23 -21.06
N CYS A 40 3.91 11.09 -20.91
CA CYS A 40 2.48 10.95 -21.14
C CYS A 40 1.71 11.07 -19.83
N PHE A 41 1.84 12.21 -19.14
CA PHE A 41 1.28 12.46 -17.81
C PHE A 41 -0.25 12.24 -17.74
N SER A 42 -0.96 12.41 -18.82
CA SER A 42 -2.42 12.17 -18.88
C SER A 42 -2.77 10.73 -18.50
N LEU A 43 -2.01 9.74 -18.96
CA LEU A 43 -2.25 8.34 -18.65
C LEU A 43 -2.00 8.02 -17.17
N VAL A 44 -0.96 8.63 -16.59
CA VAL A 44 -0.65 8.47 -15.15
C VAL A 44 -1.72 9.13 -14.30
N ARG A 45 -2.15 10.35 -14.66
CA ARG A 45 -3.23 11.08 -13.97
C ARG A 45 -4.52 10.27 -13.93
N ASP A 46 -4.92 9.69 -15.06
CA ASP A 46 -6.14 8.89 -15.15
C ASP A 46 -6.05 7.63 -14.26
N GLN A 47 -4.86 7.03 -14.14
CA GLN A 47 -4.61 5.93 -13.21
C GLN A 47 -4.61 6.37 -11.75
N VAL A 48 -4.02 7.52 -11.42
CA VAL A 48 -4.07 8.09 -10.06
C VAL A 48 -5.53 8.37 -9.67
N HIS A 49 -6.32 8.94 -10.58
CA HIS A 49 -7.75 9.18 -10.34
C HIS A 49 -8.51 7.85 -10.13
N PHE A 50 -8.29 6.87 -10.98
CA PHE A 50 -8.95 5.56 -10.87
C PHE A 50 -8.58 4.84 -9.57
N LEU A 51 -7.30 4.72 -9.25
CA LEU A 51 -6.82 4.01 -8.06
C LEU A 51 -7.11 4.81 -6.78
N GLY A 52 -6.92 6.12 -6.81
CA GLY A 52 -7.11 7.02 -5.67
C GLY A 52 -8.58 7.23 -5.33
N ASN A 53 -9.35 7.77 -6.26
CA ASN A 53 -10.73 8.18 -6.01
C ASN A 53 -11.63 7.01 -5.56
N TYR A 54 -11.53 5.88 -6.23
CA TYR A 54 -12.34 4.72 -5.84
C TYR A 54 -11.87 4.04 -4.52
N SER A 55 -10.65 4.30 -4.07
CA SER A 55 -10.16 3.83 -2.76
C SER A 55 -10.40 4.84 -1.64
N LEU A 56 -10.65 6.10 -1.97
CA LEU A 56 -10.71 7.20 -1.02
C LEU A 56 -11.80 6.99 0.04
N ALA A 57 -13.00 6.61 -0.36
CA ALA A 57 -14.12 6.43 0.57
C ALA A 57 -13.82 5.35 1.63
N ILE A 58 -13.36 4.17 1.20
CA ILE A 58 -13.07 3.08 2.14
C ILE A 58 -11.90 3.43 3.07
N ILE A 59 -10.88 4.12 2.54
CA ILE A 59 -9.71 4.53 3.31
C ILE A 59 -10.07 5.62 4.32
N ALA A 60 -10.87 6.62 3.92
CA ALA A 60 -11.32 7.68 4.82
C ALA A 60 -12.19 7.14 5.97
N VAL A 61 -13.19 6.30 5.65
CA VAL A 61 -14.05 5.68 6.66
C VAL A 61 -13.23 4.78 7.60
N SER A 62 -12.31 3.99 7.06
CA SER A 62 -11.43 3.15 7.90
C SER A 62 -10.52 3.99 8.78
N GLY A 63 -9.96 5.09 8.26
CA GLY A 63 -9.16 6.03 9.04
C GLY A 63 -9.93 6.63 10.21
N LEU A 64 -11.18 7.02 9.96
CA LEU A 64 -12.07 7.56 10.99
C LEU A 64 -12.29 6.57 12.14
N PHE A 65 -12.63 5.32 11.82
CA PHE A 65 -12.86 4.29 12.85
C PHE A 65 -11.59 3.90 13.60
N VAL A 66 -10.46 3.82 12.91
CA VAL A 66 -9.16 3.58 13.56
C VAL A 66 -8.83 4.75 14.50
N GLY A 67 -9.10 5.99 14.07
CA GLY A 67 -8.96 7.18 14.92
C GLY A 67 -9.86 7.13 16.16
N PHE A 68 -11.11 6.68 16.03
CA PHE A 68 -12.02 6.49 17.17
C PHE A 68 -11.46 5.50 18.19
N VAL A 69 -10.97 4.35 17.71
CA VAL A 69 -10.39 3.31 18.57
C VAL A 69 -9.12 3.82 19.27
N LEU A 70 -8.24 4.50 18.53
CA LEU A 70 -7.02 5.08 19.10
C LEU A 70 -7.32 6.17 20.13
N GLY A 71 -8.32 7.03 19.86
CA GLY A 71 -8.77 8.05 20.80
C GLY A 71 -9.27 7.42 22.10
N LEU A 72 -10.13 6.41 22.00
CA LEU A 72 -10.70 5.73 23.15
C LEU A 72 -9.63 4.95 23.95
N GLN A 73 -8.91 4.07 23.27
CA GLN A 73 -7.94 3.20 23.90
C GLN A 73 -6.71 3.98 24.40
N GLY A 74 -6.29 4.97 23.62
CA GLY A 74 -5.20 5.87 23.98
C GLY A 74 -5.50 6.65 25.26
N TYR A 75 -6.72 7.21 25.38
CA TYR A 75 -7.15 7.92 26.58
C TYR A 75 -7.09 7.03 27.84
N TYR A 76 -7.73 5.85 27.82
CA TYR A 76 -7.72 4.95 28.97
C TYR A 76 -6.31 4.46 29.34
N THR A 77 -5.45 4.32 28.36
CA THR A 77 -4.04 3.96 28.62
C THR A 77 -3.29 5.11 29.28
N LEU A 78 -3.38 6.32 28.73
CA LEU A 78 -2.68 7.50 29.24
C LEU A 78 -3.22 7.94 30.61
N GLN A 79 -4.51 7.78 30.85
CA GLN A 79 -5.13 8.10 32.15
C GLN A 79 -4.51 7.30 33.29
N ARG A 80 -4.13 6.05 33.07
CA ARG A 80 -3.45 5.21 34.07
C ARG A 80 -2.09 5.75 34.48
N TYR A 81 -1.45 6.52 33.60
CA TYR A 81 -0.15 7.16 33.85
C TYR A 81 -0.26 8.64 34.19
N GLY A 82 -1.48 9.16 34.36
CA GLY A 82 -1.68 10.58 34.69
C GLY A 82 -1.34 11.55 33.56
N SER A 83 -1.27 11.09 32.32
CA SER A 83 -0.82 11.88 31.14
C SER A 83 -1.90 11.97 30.06
N SER A 84 -3.18 12.10 30.45
CA SER A 84 -4.32 12.13 29.50
C SER A 84 -4.24 13.29 28.48
N GLU A 85 -3.54 14.39 28.82
CA GLU A 85 -3.32 15.52 27.91
C GLU A 85 -2.45 15.17 26.70
N ALA A 86 -1.60 14.13 26.79
CA ALA A 86 -0.75 13.68 25.67
C ALA A 86 -1.49 12.84 24.62
N LEU A 87 -2.83 12.74 24.70
CA LEU A 87 -3.64 11.95 23.78
C LEU A 87 -3.45 12.37 22.31
N GLY A 88 -3.43 13.67 22.05
CA GLY A 88 -3.24 14.21 20.69
C GLY A 88 -1.92 13.76 20.08
N LEU A 89 -0.85 13.82 20.85
CA LEU A 89 0.48 13.38 20.44
C LEU A 89 0.51 11.87 20.13
N LEU A 90 -0.06 11.04 21.02
CA LEU A 90 -0.11 9.58 20.82
C LEU A 90 -0.87 9.23 19.55
N VAL A 91 -2.04 9.82 19.33
CA VAL A 91 -2.88 9.57 18.16
C VAL A 91 -2.14 9.98 16.87
N ALA A 92 -1.54 11.19 16.87
CA ALA A 92 -0.83 11.68 15.69
C ALA A 92 0.38 10.83 15.33
N LEU A 93 1.25 10.53 16.30
CA LEU A 93 2.45 9.71 16.05
C LEU A 93 2.09 8.30 15.60
N SER A 94 1.10 7.66 16.24
CA SER A 94 0.65 6.31 15.87
C SER A 94 0.11 6.27 14.44
N LEU A 95 -0.66 7.28 14.03
CA LEU A 95 -1.23 7.32 12.69
C LEU A 95 -0.20 7.70 11.62
N VAL A 96 0.57 8.74 11.87
CA VAL A 96 1.47 9.28 10.83
C VAL A 96 2.67 8.36 10.59
N ARG A 97 3.27 7.82 11.65
CA ARG A 97 4.50 7.01 11.55
C ARG A 97 4.24 5.56 11.14
N GLU A 98 3.13 4.96 11.63
CA GLU A 98 2.92 3.52 11.54
C GLU A 98 1.60 3.14 10.88
N LEU A 99 0.47 3.39 11.55
CA LEU A 99 -0.82 2.87 11.14
C LEU A 99 -1.31 3.47 9.82
N GLY A 100 -1.05 4.75 9.57
CA GLY A 100 -1.44 5.42 8.33
C GLY A 100 -0.89 4.70 7.09
N PRO A 101 0.42 4.59 6.93
CA PRO A 101 1.02 3.90 5.80
C PRO A 101 0.63 2.42 5.71
N VAL A 102 0.69 1.67 6.82
CA VAL A 102 0.45 0.21 6.83
C VAL A 102 -1.00 -0.14 6.53
N VAL A 103 -1.95 0.45 7.28
CA VAL A 103 -3.38 0.12 7.10
C VAL A 103 -3.85 0.55 5.72
N THR A 104 -3.41 1.73 5.24
CA THR A 104 -3.71 2.18 3.88
C THR A 104 -3.16 1.20 2.85
N ALA A 105 -1.94 0.68 3.03
CA ALA A 105 -1.35 -0.29 2.10
C ALA A 105 -2.13 -1.60 2.05
N LEU A 106 -2.58 -2.11 3.20
CA LEU A 106 -3.41 -3.32 3.26
C LEU A 106 -4.76 -3.13 2.58
N MET A 107 -5.42 -1.98 2.83
CA MET A 107 -6.68 -1.63 2.16
C MET A 107 -6.50 -1.43 0.66
N PHE A 108 -5.41 -0.78 0.26
CA PHE A 108 -5.06 -0.56 -1.14
C PHE A 108 -4.76 -1.88 -1.85
N ALA A 109 -4.06 -2.82 -1.20
CA ALA A 109 -3.81 -4.15 -1.73
C ALA A 109 -5.12 -4.92 -1.96
N GLY A 110 -6.04 -4.85 -0.99
CA GLY A 110 -7.34 -5.53 -1.07
C GLY A 110 -8.26 -4.98 -2.15
N ARG A 111 -8.25 -3.67 -2.39
CA ARG A 111 -9.17 -3.04 -3.37
C ARG A 111 -8.46 -2.73 -4.69
N ALA A 112 -7.45 -1.87 -4.69
CA ALA A 112 -6.77 -1.43 -5.90
C ALA A 112 -5.87 -2.53 -6.49
N GLY A 113 -5.17 -3.27 -5.62
CA GLY A 113 -4.32 -4.38 -6.04
C GLY A 113 -5.12 -5.48 -6.74
N THR A 114 -6.26 -5.89 -6.20
CA THR A 114 -7.14 -6.89 -6.83
C THR A 114 -7.71 -6.40 -8.15
N SER A 115 -8.15 -5.14 -8.22
CA SER A 115 -8.67 -4.52 -9.45
C SER A 115 -7.62 -4.51 -10.56
N LEU A 116 -6.39 -4.05 -10.27
CA LEU A 116 -5.28 -4.06 -11.22
C LEU A 116 -4.94 -5.46 -11.71
N THR A 117 -4.88 -6.43 -10.80
CA THR A 117 -4.60 -7.82 -11.14
C THR A 117 -5.68 -8.41 -12.03
N ALA A 118 -6.96 -8.16 -11.71
CA ALA A 118 -8.10 -8.63 -12.49
C ALA A 118 -8.12 -8.01 -13.88
N GLU A 119 -7.94 -6.69 -13.99
CA GLU A 119 -7.91 -6.00 -15.30
C GLU A 119 -6.84 -6.57 -16.22
N ILE A 120 -5.60 -6.70 -15.73
CA ILE A 120 -4.49 -7.21 -16.55
C ILE A 120 -4.71 -8.69 -16.90
N GLY A 121 -5.18 -9.48 -15.93
CA GLY A 121 -5.51 -10.89 -16.16
C GLY A 121 -6.62 -11.07 -17.19
N LEU A 122 -7.66 -10.25 -17.17
CA LEU A 122 -8.73 -10.23 -18.16
C LEU A 122 -8.24 -9.79 -19.53
N MET A 123 -7.40 -8.75 -19.60
CA MET A 123 -6.77 -8.31 -20.87
C MET A 123 -5.93 -9.44 -21.48
N LYS A 124 -5.26 -10.24 -20.65
CA LYS A 124 -4.50 -11.42 -21.08
C LYS A 124 -5.44 -12.53 -21.57
N ALA A 125 -6.49 -12.82 -20.82
CA ALA A 125 -7.47 -13.85 -21.18
C ALA A 125 -8.23 -13.51 -22.47
N GLY A 126 -8.47 -12.23 -22.73
CA GLY A 126 -9.08 -11.75 -23.99
C GLY A 126 -8.08 -11.49 -25.12
N GLU A 127 -6.84 -12.00 -25.01
CA GLU A 127 -5.77 -11.88 -26.02
C GLU A 127 -5.39 -10.43 -26.39
N GLN A 128 -5.85 -9.43 -25.63
CA GLN A 128 -5.58 -8.02 -25.91
C GLN A 128 -4.08 -7.68 -25.80
N LEU A 129 -3.35 -8.30 -24.84
CA LEU A 129 -1.91 -8.10 -24.72
C LEU A 129 -1.15 -8.65 -25.91
N SER A 130 -1.50 -9.83 -26.40
CA SER A 130 -0.90 -10.46 -27.60
C SER A 130 -1.24 -9.68 -28.87
N ALA A 131 -2.47 -9.17 -28.99
CA ALA A 131 -2.87 -8.34 -30.11
C ALA A 131 -2.05 -7.02 -30.16
N MET A 132 -1.76 -6.40 -29.01
CA MET A 132 -0.88 -5.23 -28.93
C MET A 132 0.55 -5.54 -29.39
N GLU A 133 1.10 -6.69 -28.99
CA GLU A 133 2.43 -7.13 -29.40
C GLU A 133 2.50 -7.36 -30.93
N MET A 134 1.46 -7.95 -31.52
CA MET A 134 1.36 -8.10 -32.99
C MET A 134 1.32 -6.75 -33.73
N MET A 135 0.76 -5.71 -33.09
CA MET A 135 0.78 -4.34 -33.61
C MET A 135 2.07 -3.57 -33.28
N ALA A 136 3.13 -4.25 -32.80
CA ALA A 136 4.39 -3.66 -32.37
C ALA A 136 4.25 -2.64 -31.20
N VAL A 137 3.18 -2.73 -30.41
CA VAL A 137 2.97 -1.91 -29.21
C VAL A 137 3.39 -2.72 -27.98
N ASP A 138 4.38 -2.22 -27.21
CA ASP A 138 4.83 -2.87 -25.99
C ASP A 138 3.78 -2.72 -24.87
N PRO A 139 3.15 -3.84 -24.41
CA PRO A 139 2.14 -3.80 -23.33
C PRO A 139 2.71 -3.28 -22.01
N VAL A 140 3.98 -3.54 -21.72
CA VAL A 140 4.62 -3.06 -20.48
C VAL A 140 4.66 -1.53 -20.48
N ARG A 141 5.04 -0.93 -21.59
CA ARG A 141 5.11 0.54 -21.73
C ARG A 141 3.73 1.19 -21.70
N ARG A 142 2.75 0.59 -22.40
CA ARG A 142 1.45 1.22 -22.62
C ARG A 142 0.45 1.00 -21.48
N ILE A 143 0.54 -0.16 -20.81
CA ILE A 143 -0.44 -0.60 -19.80
C ILE A 143 0.18 -0.65 -18.41
N LEU A 144 1.30 -1.38 -18.22
CA LEU A 144 1.82 -1.62 -16.89
C LEU A 144 2.50 -0.39 -16.28
N ALA A 145 3.30 0.33 -17.07
CA ALA A 145 4.06 1.46 -16.55
C ALA A 145 3.18 2.63 -16.07
N PRO A 146 2.11 3.07 -16.77
CA PRO A 146 1.21 4.10 -16.24
C PRO A 146 0.49 3.66 -14.96
N ARG A 147 0.08 2.38 -14.86
CA ARG A 147 -0.55 1.83 -13.67
C ARG A 147 0.40 1.77 -12.49
N PHE A 148 1.66 1.42 -12.73
CA PHE A 148 2.71 1.41 -11.70
C PHE A 148 2.90 2.80 -11.09
N TRP A 149 3.08 3.82 -11.92
CA TRP A 149 3.23 5.20 -11.45
C TRP A 149 1.95 5.76 -10.83
N GLY A 150 0.80 5.39 -11.36
CA GLY A 150 -0.49 5.75 -10.77
C GLY A 150 -0.64 5.23 -9.34
N GLY A 151 -0.32 3.96 -9.09
CA GLY A 151 -0.37 3.37 -7.75
C GLY A 151 0.69 3.95 -6.80
N LEU A 152 1.90 4.19 -7.31
CA LEU A 152 2.98 4.80 -6.55
C LEU A 152 2.63 6.21 -6.03
N ILE A 153 1.96 7.02 -6.85
CA ILE A 153 1.55 8.38 -6.48
C ILE A 153 0.28 8.35 -5.61
N ALA A 154 -0.67 7.49 -5.92
CA ALA A 154 -1.93 7.40 -5.18
C ALA A 154 -1.72 6.96 -3.72
N MET A 155 -0.77 6.06 -3.47
CA MET A 155 -0.56 5.45 -2.16
C MET A 155 -0.18 6.46 -1.06
N PRO A 156 0.83 7.36 -1.21
CA PRO A 156 1.15 8.38 -0.22
C PRO A 156 0.01 9.37 0.02
N LEU A 157 -0.72 9.74 -1.04
CA LEU A 157 -1.86 10.64 -0.92
C LEU A 157 -2.99 10.01 -0.09
N LEU A 158 -3.28 8.73 -0.32
CA LEU A 158 -4.28 8.00 0.45
C LEU A 158 -3.85 7.79 1.91
N ALA A 159 -2.56 7.55 2.17
CA ALA A 159 -2.01 7.45 3.52
C ALA A 159 -2.11 8.77 4.28
N ALA A 160 -1.87 9.90 3.61
CA ALA A 160 -2.07 11.22 4.18
C ALA A 160 -3.55 11.48 4.54
N VAL A 161 -4.48 11.13 3.64
CA VAL A 161 -5.92 11.24 3.91
C VAL A 161 -6.33 10.35 5.10
N PHE A 162 -5.86 9.10 5.14
CA PHE A 162 -6.13 8.19 6.26
C PHE A 162 -5.67 8.78 7.59
N SER A 163 -4.44 9.29 7.65
CA SER A 163 -3.87 9.87 8.87
C SER A 163 -4.62 11.15 9.29
N ALA A 164 -4.93 12.03 8.35
CA ALA A 164 -5.68 13.25 8.63
C ALA A 164 -7.09 12.96 9.18
N VAL A 165 -7.83 12.08 8.51
CA VAL A 165 -9.17 11.67 8.95
C VAL A 165 -9.11 10.90 10.27
N GLY A 166 -8.08 10.06 10.48
CA GLY A 166 -7.87 9.35 11.72
C GLY A 166 -7.57 10.28 12.91
N ILE A 167 -6.78 11.33 12.72
CA ILE A 167 -6.55 12.36 13.75
C ILE A 167 -7.85 13.05 14.11
N LEU A 168 -8.67 13.43 13.11
CA LEU A 168 -10.01 13.99 13.36
C LEU A 168 -10.90 13.01 14.12
N GLY A 169 -10.85 11.72 13.82
CA GLY A 169 -11.53 10.68 14.58
C GLY A 169 -11.08 10.64 16.04
N GLY A 170 -9.77 10.65 16.28
CA GLY A 170 -9.20 10.72 17.64
C GLY A 170 -9.63 11.98 18.40
N TYR A 171 -9.73 13.11 17.71
CA TYR A 171 -10.25 14.36 18.28
C TYR A 171 -11.73 14.24 18.67
N VAL A 172 -12.58 13.69 17.81
CA VAL A 172 -14.00 13.52 18.10
C VAL A 172 -14.20 12.70 19.37
N VAL A 173 -13.51 11.60 19.50
CA VAL A 173 -13.65 10.73 20.69
C VAL A 173 -12.95 11.35 21.91
N GLY A 174 -11.70 11.77 21.78
CA GLY A 174 -10.91 12.28 22.91
C GLY A 174 -11.42 13.59 23.48
N VAL A 175 -11.78 14.53 22.60
CA VAL A 175 -12.19 15.87 23.02
C VAL A 175 -13.70 15.96 23.17
N LEU A 176 -14.48 15.62 22.12
CA LEU A 176 -15.94 15.86 22.15
C LEU A 176 -16.71 14.84 23.01
N MET A 177 -16.27 13.58 23.07
CA MET A 177 -16.95 12.54 23.84
C MET A 177 -16.41 12.37 25.25
N ILE A 178 -15.09 12.40 25.42
CA ILE A 178 -14.45 12.13 26.72
C ILE A 178 -14.19 13.42 27.48
N GLY A 179 -13.94 14.55 26.82
CA GLY A 179 -13.75 15.85 27.44
C GLY A 179 -12.30 16.22 27.74
N VAL A 180 -11.34 15.66 26.99
CA VAL A 180 -9.94 16.13 27.02
C VAL A 180 -9.90 17.58 26.53
N ASP A 181 -9.07 18.43 27.16
CA ASP A 181 -8.94 19.81 26.75
C ASP A 181 -8.51 19.97 25.28
N PRO A 182 -9.30 20.67 24.44
CA PRO A 182 -8.96 20.89 23.03
C PRO A 182 -7.60 21.54 22.82
N GLY A 183 -7.25 22.50 23.71
CA GLY A 183 -5.99 23.20 23.66
C GLY A 183 -4.81 22.27 23.92
N ALA A 184 -4.93 21.41 24.93
CA ALA A 184 -3.91 20.40 25.24
C ALA A 184 -3.74 19.39 24.09
N PHE A 185 -4.85 18.91 23.49
CA PHE A 185 -4.81 17.98 22.36
C PHE A 185 -3.97 18.51 21.18
N TRP A 186 -4.21 19.75 20.75
CA TRP A 186 -3.49 20.34 19.61
C TRP A 186 -2.09 20.82 19.98
N SER A 187 -1.90 21.43 21.15
CA SER A 187 -0.58 21.95 21.56
C SER A 187 0.44 20.84 21.78
N GLN A 188 0.04 19.73 22.42
CA GLN A 188 0.89 18.56 22.60
C GLN A 188 1.26 17.91 21.26
N MET A 189 0.31 17.84 20.33
CA MET A 189 0.56 17.34 18.99
C MET A 189 1.54 18.24 18.24
N GLN A 190 1.34 19.57 18.24
CA GLN A 190 2.22 20.51 17.55
C GLN A 190 3.62 20.57 18.14
N GLY A 191 3.73 20.46 19.47
CA GLY A 191 5.03 20.49 20.15
C GLY A 191 5.82 19.18 20.05
N GLY A 192 5.13 18.05 19.91
CA GLY A 192 5.76 16.73 19.97
C GLY A 192 5.93 16.00 18.62
N VAL A 193 5.27 16.45 17.55
CA VAL A 193 5.41 15.86 16.20
C VAL A 193 6.48 16.63 15.41
N ASP A 194 7.56 15.94 15.08
CA ASP A 194 8.57 16.46 14.14
C ASP A 194 8.12 16.19 12.70
N VAL A 195 7.73 17.27 12.00
CA VAL A 195 7.22 17.17 10.63
C VAL A 195 8.22 16.47 9.70
N TRP A 196 9.51 16.78 9.80
CA TRP A 196 10.53 16.20 8.92
C TRP A 196 10.80 14.73 9.23
N LYS A 197 10.91 14.37 10.51
CA LYS A 197 11.16 12.98 10.90
C LYS A 197 9.89 12.13 10.83
N ASP A 198 8.79 12.56 11.46
CA ASP A 198 7.62 11.72 11.61
C ASP A 198 6.79 11.61 10.32
N VAL A 199 6.48 12.76 9.72
CA VAL A 199 5.74 12.77 8.45
C VAL A 199 6.62 12.29 7.31
N GLY A 200 7.91 12.65 7.29
CA GLY A 200 8.88 12.17 6.31
C GLY A 200 9.01 10.65 6.33
N ASN A 201 9.14 10.03 7.50
CA ASN A 201 9.18 8.58 7.64
C ASN A 201 7.88 7.91 7.14
N GLY A 202 6.72 8.48 7.48
CA GLY A 202 5.44 7.99 6.98
C GLY A 202 5.32 8.06 5.45
N ILE A 203 5.81 9.15 4.83
CA ILE A 203 5.84 9.28 3.37
C ILE A 203 6.77 8.24 2.75
N VAL A 204 7.98 8.07 3.27
CA VAL A 204 8.93 7.07 2.75
C VAL A 204 8.34 5.67 2.85
N LYS A 205 7.74 5.29 3.97
CA LYS A 205 7.04 4.01 4.12
C LYS A 205 5.93 3.85 3.09
N SER A 206 5.08 4.86 2.92
CA SER A 206 3.97 4.81 1.96
C SER A 206 4.43 4.69 0.51
N ILE A 207 5.56 5.30 0.13
CA ILE A 207 6.17 5.15 -1.19
C ILE A 207 6.65 3.71 -1.38
N VAL A 208 7.39 3.15 -0.43
CA VAL A 208 7.90 1.76 -0.50
C VAL A 208 6.73 0.77 -0.58
N PHE A 209 5.68 0.96 0.20
CA PHE A 209 4.48 0.13 0.15
C PHE A 209 3.73 0.29 -1.18
N GLY A 210 3.66 1.51 -1.71
CA GLY A 210 3.09 1.80 -3.03
C GLY A 210 3.81 1.05 -4.14
N ILE A 211 5.15 1.07 -4.16
CA ILE A 211 5.98 0.28 -5.08
C ILE A 211 5.65 -1.20 -4.93
N THR A 212 5.65 -1.71 -3.70
CA THR A 212 5.50 -3.14 -3.42
C THR A 212 4.13 -3.65 -3.83
N VAL A 213 3.06 -3.01 -3.35
CA VAL A 213 1.68 -3.45 -3.62
C VAL A 213 1.35 -3.36 -5.10
N THR A 214 1.70 -2.24 -5.73
CA THR A 214 1.41 -2.04 -7.15
C THR A 214 2.21 -3.01 -8.02
N PHE A 215 3.50 -3.21 -7.72
CA PHE A 215 4.32 -4.16 -8.45
C PHE A 215 3.81 -5.59 -8.31
N VAL A 216 3.46 -6.04 -7.10
CA VAL A 216 2.89 -7.39 -6.88
C VAL A 216 1.60 -7.55 -7.67
N ALA A 217 0.71 -6.55 -7.67
CA ALA A 217 -0.54 -6.60 -8.41
C ALA A 217 -0.31 -6.74 -9.93
N LEU A 218 0.58 -5.91 -10.49
CA LEU A 218 0.92 -5.96 -11.91
C LEU A 218 1.58 -7.29 -12.30
N TYR A 219 2.49 -7.79 -11.47
CA TYR A 219 3.18 -9.05 -11.71
C TYR A 219 2.21 -10.24 -11.69
N GLN A 220 1.34 -10.32 -10.68
CA GLN A 220 0.37 -11.41 -10.57
C GLN A 220 -0.65 -11.39 -11.71
N GLY A 221 -1.10 -10.19 -12.13
CA GLY A 221 -2.00 -10.04 -13.28
C GLY A 221 -1.33 -10.45 -14.59
N PHE A 222 -0.09 -10.05 -14.81
CA PHE A 222 0.66 -10.37 -16.02
C PHE A 222 1.03 -11.85 -16.14
N GLU A 223 1.34 -12.52 -15.02
CA GLU A 223 1.64 -13.96 -14.95
C GLU A 223 0.38 -14.83 -14.79
N ALA A 224 -0.81 -14.23 -14.65
CA ALA A 224 -2.05 -14.99 -14.50
C ALA A 224 -2.28 -15.94 -15.67
N GLN A 225 -2.84 -17.12 -15.40
CA GLN A 225 -3.33 -18.00 -16.46
C GLN A 225 -4.52 -17.34 -17.17
N PRO A 226 -4.59 -17.41 -18.52
CA PRO A 226 -5.64 -16.75 -19.30
C PRO A 226 -6.99 -17.47 -19.19
N THR A 227 -7.46 -17.68 -17.97
CA THR A 227 -8.74 -18.32 -17.65
C THR A 227 -9.41 -17.55 -16.51
N PRO A 228 -10.74 -17.53 -16.39
CA PRO A 228 -11.45 -16.89 -15.28
C PRO A 228 -10.98 -17.38 -13.91
N GLU A 229 -10.73 -18.68 -13.78
CA GLU A 229 -10.21 -19.26 -12.54
C GLU A 229 -8.77 -18.83 -12.25
N GLY A 230 -7.93 -18.70 -13.29
CA GLY A 230 -6.56 -18.20 -13.18
C GLY A 230 -6.52 -16.77 -12.70
N VAL A 231 -7.40 -15.91 -13.22
CA VAL A 231 -7.55 -14.51 -12.77
C VAL A 231 -8.01 -14.44 -11.32
N SER A 232 -9.01 -15.23 -10.93
CA SER A 232 -9.50 -15.31 -9.55
C SER A 232 -8.41 -15.76 -8.57
N ARG A 233 -7.60 -16.75 -8.93
CA ARG A 233 -6.45 -17.17 -8.11
C ARG A 233 -5.37 -16.10 -8.03
N ALA A 234 -5.11 -15.39 -9.12
CA ALA A 234 -4.13 -14.31 -9.15
C ALA A 234 -4.53 -13.14 -8.24
N THR A 235 -5.82 -12.75 -8.23
CA THR A 235 -6.32 -11.69 -7.34
C THR A 235 -6.18 -12.05 -5.87
N THR A 236 -6.56 -13.26 -5.48
CA THR A 236 -6.37 -13.75 -4.10
C THR A 236 -4.89 -13.77 -3.72
N ARG A 237 -4.03 -14.28 -4.61
CA ARG A 237 -2.59 -14.33 -4.38
C ARG A 237 -1.98 -12.94 -4.27
N THR A 238 -2.47 -11.97 -5.02
CA THR A 238 -2.05 -10.56 -4.92
C THR A 238 -2.24 -10.02 -3.52
N VAL A 239 -3.43 -10.18 -2.94
CA VAL A 239 -3.70 -9.68 -1.59
C VAL A 239 -2.78 -10.34 -0.56
N VAL A 240 -2.67 -11.66 -0.59
CA VAL A 240 -1.86 -12.40 0.39
C VAL A 240 -0.37 -12.01 0.29
N VAL A 241 0.19 -12.01 -0.92
CA VAL A 241 1.60 -11.70 -1.12
C VAL A 241 1.90 -10.23 -0.81
N ALA A 242 1.06 -9.30 -1.27
CA ALA A 242 1.23 -7.88 -1.00
C ALA A 242 1.12 -7.57 0.50
N SER A 243 0.12 -8.12 1.19
CA SER A 243 -0.05 -7.89 2.64
C SER A 243 1.12 -8.42 3.46
N LEU A 244 1.59 -9.64 3.16
CA LEU A 244 2.76 -10.19 3.85
C LEU A 244 4.03 -9.40 3.56
N ALA A 245 4.21 -8.94 2.31
CA ALA A 245 5.35 -8.11 1.94
C ALA A 245 5.32 -6.74 2.64
N VAL A 246 4.14 -6.10 2.72
CA VAL A 246 3.95 -4.83 3.44
C VAL A 246 4.31 -5.00 4.92
N LEU A 247 3.77 -6.01 5.60
CA LEU A 247 4.05 -6.25 7.02
C LEU A 247 5.53 -6.55 7.28
N GLY A 248 6.17 -7.36 6.40
CA GLY A 248 7.59 -7.64 6.51
C GLY A 248 8.48 -6.41 6.28
N LEU A 249 8.13 -5.60 5.26
CA LEU A 249 8.84 -4.36 4.96
C LEU A 249 8.61 -3.29 6.04
N ASP A 250 7.42 -3.23 6.63
CA ASP A 250 7.13 -2.31 7.72
C ASP A 250 8.05 -2.56 8.90
N PHE A 251 8.18 -3.82 9.33
CA PHE A 251 9.11 -4.18 10.40
C PHE A 251 10.55 -3.75 10.09
N ILE A 252 11.03 -4.03 8.86
CA ILE A 252 12.39 -3.68 8.45
C ILE A 252 12.58 -2.15 8.43
N LEU A 253 11.63 -1.42 7.82
CA LEU A 253 11.71 0.04 7.74
C LEU A 253 11.64 0.69 9.11
N THR A 254 10.74 0.22 9.98
CA THR A 254 10.65 0.69 11.36
C THR A 254 11.94 0.46 12.12
N ALA A 255 12.53 -0.74 12.03
CA ALA A 255 13.80 -1.06 12.68
C ALA A 255 14.94 -0.14 12.18
N LEU A 256 15.02 0.13 10.88
CA LEU A 256 16.01 1.04 10.30
C LEU A 256 15.79 2.50 10.73
N MET A 257 14.54 2.96 10.81
CA MET A 257 14.20 4.34 11.16
C MET A 257 14.38 4.63 12.67
N PHE A 258 14.28 3.63 13.54
CA PHE A 258 14.56 3.77 14.96
C PHE A 258 16.05 3.54 15.32
N SER A 259 16.83 2.92 14.43
CA SER A 259 18.26 2.70 14.65
C SER A 259 19.14 3.87 14.17
N LEU A 260 18.55 4.80 13.43
CA LEU A 260 19.15 6.04 12.95
C LEU A 260 18.62 7.24 13.73
#